data_458f2ed18ce6d4c2cc077f3bfa99e428
#
_entry.id   458f2ed18ce6d4c2cc077f3bfa99e428
#
_cell.length_a   1.000
_cell.length_b   1.000
_cell.length_c   1.000
_cell.angle_alpha   90.00
_cell.angle_beta   90.00
_cell.angle_gamma   90.00
#
_symmetry.space_group_name_H-M   'P 1'
#
loop_
_entity.id
_entity.type
_entity.pdbx_description
1 polymer ?
#
loop_
_entity_poly.entity_id
_entity_poly.type
_entity_poly.pdbx_seq_one_letter_code
_entity_poly.pdbx_strand_id
1 'polypeptide(L)'
;ALLHDRLAALGAARIVAVLKKLAAGETLTAQAQPEAGVTYAHKLDKQESLLNLQATARELDRKIRAYNPFPGALLHAAGQPIKIWGASVVEVSGPPGTVLAADASGVVVACGEHALRLEVLQAPGGKRLPAADFLRGHPLPVGTILT
;
A
#
# COMPACT_ATOMS: atom_id res chain seq x y z
N ALA A 1 0.33 6.27 -5.84
CA ALA A 1 1.12 7.04 -6.81
C ALA A 1 0.54 6.90 -8.21
N LEU A 2 0.58 5.72 -8.85
CA LEU A 2 0.20 5.54 -10.27
C LEU A 2 -1.20 6.10 -10.63
N LEU A 3 -2.24 5.83 -9.84
CA LEU A 3 -3.59 6.36 -10.09
C LEU A 3 -3.62 7.88 -10.00
N HIS A 4 -3.01 8.44 -8.96
CA HIS A 4 -2.89 9.90 -8.77
C HIS A 4 -2.24 10.57 -9.98
N ASP A 5 -1.10 10.03 -10.45
CA ASP A 5 -0.33 10.61 -11.55
C ASP A 5 -1.11 10.55 -12.88
N ARG A 6 -1.82 9.42 -13.12
CA ARG A 6 -2.70 9.29 -14.29
C ARG A 6 -3.87 10.26 -14.25
N LEU A 7 -4.51 10.45 -13.09
CA LEU A 7 -5.61 11.39 -12.92
C LEU A 7 -5.13 12.84 -13.07
N ALA A 8 -3.95 13.18 -12.55
CA ALA A 8 -3.36 14.50 -12.71
C ALA A 8 -3.08 14.83 -14.18
N ALA A 9 -2.50 13.90 -14.93
CA ALA A 9 -2.23 14.09 -16.35
C ALA A 9 -3.53 14.24 -17.18
N LEU A 10 -4.54 13.40 -16.92
CA LEU A 10 -5.84 13.49 -17.56
C LEU A 10 -6.55 14.80 -17.22
N GLY A 11 -6.54 15.21 -15.96
CA GLY A 11 -7.15 16.47 -15.50
C GLY A 11 -6.52 17.69 -16.14
N ALA A 12 -5.18 17.72 -16.22
CA ALA A 12 -4.47 18.81 -16.88
C ALA A 12 -4.87 18.96 -18.37
N ALA A 13 -4.91 17.86 -19.10
CA ALA A 13 -5.32 17.89 -20.51
C ALA A 13 -6.79 18.33 -20.69
N ARG A 14 -7.69 17.84 -19.83
CA ARG A 14 -9.12 18.15 -19.90
C ARG A 14 -9.43 19.59 -19.52
N ILE A 15 -8.81 20.14 -18.47
CA ILE A 15 -9.06 21.52 -18.05
C ILE A 15 -8.61 22.51 -19.13
N VAL A 16 -7.46 22.28 -19.78
CA VAL A 16 -6.99 23.12 -20.89
C VAL A 16 -7.98 23.10 -22.07
N ALA A 17 -8.51 21.91 -22.41
CA ALA A 17 -9.52 21.81 -23.49
C ALA A 17 -10.81 22.56 -23.15
N VAL A 18 -11.28 22.44 -21.90
CA VAL A 18 -12.47 23.17 -21.42
C VAL A 18 -12.26 24.69 -21.47
N LEU A 19 -11.11 25.16 -20.97
CA LEU A 19 -10.79 26.60 -21.00
C LEU A 19 -10.69 27.18 -22.42
N LYS A 20 -10.14 26.42 -23.36
CA LYS A 20 -10.12 26.83 -24.78
C LYS A 20 -11.52 27.00 -25.36
N LYS A 21 -12.45 26.10 -25.07
CA LYS A 21 -13.84 26.19 -25.51
C LYS A 21 -14.55 27.41 -24.92
N LEU A 22 -14.37 27.61 -23.60
CA LEU A 22 -14.94 28.79 -22.92
C LEU A 22 -14.38 30.09 -23.51
N ALA A 23 -13.09 30.16 -23.79
CA ALA A 23 -12.45 31.31 -24.40
C ALA A 23 -12.94 31.56 -25.83
N ALA A 24 -13.36 30.51 -26.54
CA ALA A 24 -14.00 30.61 -27.87
C ALA A 24 -15.51 30.99 -27.81
N GLY A 25 -16.07 31.23 -26.63
CA GLY A 25 -17.48 31.55 -26.42
C GLY A 25 -18.43 30.35 -26.51
N GLU A 26 -17.90 29.12 -26.47
CA GLU A 26 -18.76 27.93 -26.48
C GLU A 26 -19.52 27.79 -25.15
N THR A 27 -20.81 27.48 -25.24
CA THR A 27 -21.62 27.12 -24.07
C THR A 27 -21.39 25.65 -23.74
N LEU A 28 -20.91 25.37 -22.54
CA LEU A 28 -20.70 24.01 -22.02
C LEU A 28 -21.88 23.59 -21.18
N THR A 29 -22.50 22.46 -21.53
CA THR A 29 -23.59 21.87 -20.75
C THR A 29 -22.99 21.08 -19.60
N ALA A 30 -23.32 21.47 -18.34
CA ALA A 30 -22.97 20.71 -17.16
C ALA A 30 -23.87 19.47 -17.03
N GLN A 31 -23.27 18.34 -16.72
CA GLN A 31 -23.98 17.10 -16.38
C GLN A 31 -23.90 16.87 -14.88
N ALA A 32 -25.05 16.74 -14.21
CA ALA A 32 -25.08 16.38 -12.79
C ALA A 32 -24.50 15.00 -12.57
N GLN A 33 -23.70 14.85 -11.52
CA GLN A 33 -23.22 13.53 -11.11
C GLN A 33 -24.35 12.74 -10.48
N PRO A 34 -24.48 11.42 -10.78
CA PRO A 34 -25.48 10.57 -10.12
C PRO A 34 -25.22 10.48 -8.62
N GLU A 35 -26.26 10.54 -7.81
CA GLU A 35 -26.16 10.36 -6.35
C GLU A 35 -25.91 8.91 -5.95
N ALA A 36 -26.38 7.96 -6.76
CA ALA A 36 -26.18 6.54 -6.52
C ALA A 36 -24.73 6.13 -6.69
N GLY A 37 -24.20 5.40 -5.71
CA GLY A 37 -22.81 4.90 -5.72
C GLY A 37 -21.75 5.91 -5.26
N VAL A 38 -22.16 7.05 -4.73
CA VAL A 38 -21.23 8.04 -4.13
C VAL A 38 -20.56 7.42 -2.91
N THR A 39 -19.23 7.50 -2.88
CA THR A 39 -18.42 7.11 -1.73
C THR A 39 -17.50 8.26 -1.32
N TYR A 40 -17.23 8.37 -0.02
CA TYR A 40 -16.36 9.41 0.51
C TYR A 40 -15.04 8.82 0.95
N ALA A 41 -13.93 9.36 0.43
CA ALA A 41 -12.59 9.06 0.90
C ALA A 41 -12.20 10.09 1.98
N HIS A 42 -12.13 9.66 3.24
CA HIS A 42 -11.67 10.49 4.33
C HIS A 42 -10.15 10.72 4.24
N LYS A 43 -9.67 11.74 4.95
CA LYS A 43 -8.23 11.98 5.10
C LYS A 43 -7.60 10.77 5.81
N LEU A 44 -6.52 10.22 5.24
CA LEU A 44 -5.80 9.12 5.85
C LEU A 44 -5.18 9.55 7.18
N ASP A 45 -5.43 8.76 8.22
CA ASP A 45 -4.74 8.89 9.50
C ASP A 45 -3.43 8.07 9.47
N LYS A 46 -2.39 8.59 10.13
CA LYS A 46 -1.13 7.86 10.27
C LYS A 46 -1.30 6.54 11.03
N GLN A 47 -2.24 6.47 11.96
CA GLN A 47 -2.53 5.25 12.72
C GLN A 47 -3.07 4.13 11.83
N GLU A 48 -3.76 4.48 10.74
CA GLU A 48 -4.24 3.51 9.76
C GLU A 48 -3.12 2.80 9.00
N SER A 49 -1.87 3.31 9.06
CA SER A 49 -0.72 2.69 8.41
C SER A 49 -0.34 1.33 9.00
N LEU A 50 -0.70 1.07 10.25
CA LEU A 50 -0.45 -0.21 10.89
C LEU A 50 -1.30 -1.30 10.22
N LEU A 51 -0.65 -2.38 9.81
CA LEU A 51 -1.30 -3.52 9.20
C LEU A 51 -1.85 -4.46 10.30
N ASN A 52 -3.13 -4.76 10.23
CA ASN A 52 -3.73 -5.79 11.08
C ASN A 52 -3.61 -7.16 10.40
N LEU A 53 -2.66 -7.96 10.80
CA LEU A 53 -2.39 -9.28 10.19
C LEU A 53 -3.51 -10.32 10.40
N GLN A 54 -4.57 -10.00 11.16
CA GLN A 54 -5.81 -10.79 11.20
C GLN A 54 -6.70 -10.62 9.95
N ALA A 55 -6.44 -9.57 9.15
CA ALA A 55 -7.11 -9.38 7.86
C ALA A 55 -6.55 -10.33 6.79
N THR A 56 -7.24 -10.43 5.65
CA THR A 56 -6.78 -11.28 4.54
C THR A 56 -5.53 -10.69 3.87
N ALA A 57 -4.65 -11.54 3.35
CA ALA A 57 -3.46 -11.10 2.63
C ALA A 57 -3.81 -10.18 1.43
N ARG A 58 -4.96 -10.43 0.76
CA ARG A 58 -5.44 -9.61 -0.36
C ARG A 58 -5.82 -8.20 0.06
N GLU A 59 -6.47 -8.03 1.22
CA GLU A 59 -6.80 -6.72 1.78
C GLU A 59 -5.54 -5.96 2.15
N LEU A 60 -4.60 -6.63 2.81
CA LEU A 60 -3.33 -6.05 3.23
C LEU A 60 -2.44 -5.64 2.04
N ASP A 61 -2.37 -6.44 0.97
CA ASP A 61 -1.68 -6.07 -0.27
C ASP A 61 -2.26 -4.78 -0.87
N ARG A 62 -3.60 -4.68 -0.95
CA ARG A 62 -4.27 -3.45 -1.41
C ARG A 62 -3.92 -2.25 -0.53
N LYS A 63 -3.89 -2.44 0.80
CA LYS A 63 -3.55 -1.40 1.77
C LYS A 63 -2.10 -0.95 1.61
N ILE A 64 -1.14 -1.88 1.46
CA ILE A 64 0.27 -1.57 1.19
C ILE A 64 0.42 -0.72 -0.08
N ARG A 65 -0.25 -1.13 -1.16
CA ARG A 65 -0.22 -0.36 -2.43
C ARG A 65 -0.89 1.00 -2.31
N ALA A 66 -2.00 1.11 -1.59
CA ALA A 66 -2.72 2.36 -1.38
C ALA A 66 -1.90 3.37 -0.58
N TYR A 67 -1.16 2.90 0.43
CA TYR A 67 -0.34 3.75 1.31
C TYR A 67 1.05 4.06 0.76
N ASN A 68 1.42 3.58 -0.42
CA ASN A 68 2.67 3.92 -1.08
C ASN A 68 2.46 5.12 -2.03
N PRO A 69 3.14 6.27 -1.89
CA PRO A 69 4.31 6.52 -1.02
C PRO A 69 3.98 7.08 0.38
N PHE A 70 2.76 7.35 0.71
CA PHE A 70 2.38 7.97 1.99
C PHE A 70 1.05 7.41 2.50
N PRO A 71 0.96 7.10 3.81
CA PRO A 71 1.97 7.21 4.88
C PRO A 71 3.02 6.09 4.90
N GLY A 72 2.88 5.07 4.08
CA GLY A 72 3.61 3.81 4.09
C GLY A 72 2.98 2.82 5.09
N ALA A 73 2.81 1.56 4.67
CA ALA A 73 2.30 0.52 5.54
C ALA A 73 3.35 0.14 6.60
N LEU A 74 2.90 -0.24 7.79
CA LEU A 74 3.74 -0.46 8.96
C LEU A 74 3.43 -1.81 9.61
N LEU A 75 4.46 -2.50 10.04
CA LEU A 75 4.44 -3.64 10.97
C LEU A 75 5.48 -3.42 12.06
N HIS A 76 5.38 -4.16 13.16
CA HIS A 76 6.41 -4.18 14.19
C HIS A 76 7.05 -5.57 14.30
N ALA A 77 8.36 -5.61 14.47
CA ALA A 77 9.11 -6.80 14.84
C ALA A 77 9.84 -6.51 16.15
N ALA A 78 9.60 -7.29 17.19
CA ALA A 78 10.16 -7.06 18.53
C ALA A 78 10.02 -5.60 19.01
N GLY A 79 8.88 -4.98 18.74
CA GLY A 79 8.58 -3.58 19.10
C GLY A 79 9.21 -2.51 18.18
N GLN A 80 10.03 -2.90 17.22
CA GLN A 80 10.64 -1.97 16.26
C GLN A 80 9.76 -1.84 15.01
N PRO A 81 9.42 -0.62 14.57
CA PRO A 81 8.60 -0.41 13.39
C PRO A 81 9.36 -0.73 12.10
N ILE A 82 8.71 -1.44 11.19
CA ILE A 82 9.23 -1.75 9.86
C ILE A 82 8.20 -1.26 8.85
N LYS A 83 8.59 -0.39 7.93
CA LYS A 83 7.73 0.00 6.81
C LYS A 83 7.78 -1.03 5.69
N ILE A 84 6.61 -1.32 5.15
CA ILE A 84 6.42 -2.24 4.03
C ILE A 84 6.05 -1.43 2.79
N TRP A 85 6.86 -1.56 1.73
CA TRP A 85 6.71 -0.79 0.50
C TRP A 85 6.30 -1.64 -0.70
N GLY A 86 6.54 -2.93 -0.62
CA GLY A 86 6.16 -3.90 -1.63
C GLY A 86 5.88 -5.25 -1.00
N ALA A 87 4.80 -5.88 -1.46
CA ALA A 87 4.42 -7.23 -1.06
C ALA A 87 3.63 -7.92 -2.17
N SER A 88 3.54 -9.23 -2.10
CA SER A 88 2.68 -10.06 -2.94
C SER A 88 1.94 -11.10 -2.10
N VAL A 89 0.77 -11.52 -2.58
CA VAL A 89 -0.02 -12.57 -1.91
C VAL A 89 0.56 -13.93 -2.28
N VAL A 90 0.70 -14.81 -1.29
CA VAL A 90 1.08 -16.22 -1.46
C VAL A 90 0.06 -17.13 -0.78
N GLU A 91 -0.28 -18.24 -1.45
CA GLU A 91 -1.34 -19.17 -1.02
C GLU A 91 -0.80 -20.21 0.00
N VAL A 92 -0.23 -19.69 1.09
CA VAL A 92 0.16 -20.50 2.25
C VAL A 92 -0.53 -19.95 3.48
N SER A 93 -0.70 -20.76 4.52
CA SER A 93 -1.42 -20.37 5.74
C SER A 93 -0.63 -20.74 6.98
N GLY A 94 -0.88 -20.02 8.06
CA GLY A 94 -0.26 -20.24 9.37
C GLY A 94 -0.93 -19.34 10.41
N PRO A 95 -0.47 -19.35 11.65
CA PRO A 95 -0.97 -18.42 12.67
C PRO A 95 -0.67 -16.97 12.26
N PRO A 96 -1.69 -16.09 12.19
CA PRO A 96 -1.52 -14.71 11.74
C PRO A 96 -0.40 -13.97 12.50
N GLY A 97 0.44 -13.26 11.78
CA GLY A 97 1.62 -12.56 12.30
C GLY A 97 2.89 -13.38 12.32
N THR A 98 2.82 -14.70 12.12
CA THR A 98 4.02 -15.55 12.16
C THR A 98 4.80 -15.50 10.86
N VAL A 99 6.11 -15.31 10.94
CA VAL A 99 7.03 -15.46 9.81
C VAL A 99 7.12 -16.94 9.45
N LEU A 100 6.67 -17.32 8.26
CA LEU A 100 6.66 -18.68 7.73
C LEU A 100 7.91 -19.02 6.93
N ALA A 101 8.51 -18.03 6.27
CA ALA A 101 9.75 -18.15 5.53
C ALA A 101 10.44 -16.78 5.46
N ALA A 102 11.77 -16.79 5.39
CA ALA A 102 12.58 -15.58 5.20
C ALA A 102 13.82 -15.94 4.38
N ASP A 103 13.84 -15.48 3.15
CA ASP A 103 14.90 -15.76 2.19
C ASP A 103 15.13 -14.56 1.25
N ALA A 104 15.97 -14.75 0.23
CA ALA A 104 16.28 -13.70 -0.74
C ALA A 104 15.05 -13.21 -1.54
N SER A 105 13.99 -14.00 -1.63
CA SER A 105 12.76 -13.65 -2.36
C SER A 105 11.78 -12.83 -1.52
N GLY A 106 11.93 -12.82 -0.21
CA GLY A 106 11.07 -12.08 0.70
C GLY A 106 10.89 -12.70 2.06
N VAL A 107 10.13 -12.00 2.92
CA VAL A 107 9.69 -12.50 4.21
C VAL A 107 8.22 -12.88 4.10
N VAL A 108 7.89 -14.16 4.24
CA VAL A 108 6.51 -14.64 4.17
C VAL A 108 5.90 -14.59 5.56
N VAL A 109 4.83 -13.82 5.70
CA VAL A 109 4.11 -13.60 6.97
C VAL A 109 2.68 -14.07 6.84
N ALA A 110 2.23 -14.94 7.73
CA ALA A 110 0.85 -15.43 7.76
C ALA A 110 -0.12 -14.29 8.08
N CYS A 111 -1.28 -14.32 7.41
CA CYS A 111 -2.39 -13.40 7.61
C CYS A 111 -3.64 -14.19 8.05
N GLY A 112 -4.75 -13.50 8.29
CA GLY A 112 -6.03 -14.15 8.62
C GLY A 112 -6.49 -15.15 7.56
N GLU A 113 -6.18 -14.86 6.29
CA GLU A 113 -6.34 -15.76 5.16
C GLU A 113 -5.14 -15.59 4.24
N HIS A 114 -4.48 -16.70 3.88
CA HIS A 114 -3.25 -16.73 3.10
C HIS A 114 -2.07 -16.04 3.82
N ALA A 115 -1.04 -15.63 3.07
CA ALA A 115 0.12 -14.93 3.59
C ALA A 115 0.58 -13.82 2.65
N LEU A 116 1.34 -12.88 3.18
CA LEU A 116 2.06 -11.86 2.41
C LEU A 116 3.53 -12.23 2.31
N ARG A 117 4.09 -12.14 1.12
CA ARG A 117 5.52 -12.04 0.90
C ARG A 117 5.91 -10.58 0.90
N LEU A 118 6.64 -10.15 1.90
CA LEU A 118 7.17 -8.79 2.02
C LEU A 118 8.45 -8.71 1.21
N GLU A 119 8.47 -7.84 0.19
CA GLU A 119 9.54 -7.79 -0.82
C GLU A 119 10.44 -6.59 -0.66
N VAL A 120 9.86 -5.44 -0.24
CA VAL A 120 10.60 -4.18 -0.02
C VAL A 120 10.28 -3.66 1.36
N LEU A 121 11.31 -3.58 2.21
CA LEU A 121 11.20 -3.20 3.62
C LEU A 121 12.09 -1.99 3.93
N GLN A 122 11.79 -1.33 5.04
CA GLN A 122 12.58 -0.20 5.52
C GLN A 122 12.59 -0.16 7.05
N ALA A 123 13.78 -0.20 7.63
CA ALA A 123 13.98 0.05 9.06
C ALA A 123 13.88 1.55 9.40
N PRO A 124 13.64 1.92 10.66
CA PRO A 124 13.62 3.31 11.10
C PRO A 124 14.92 4.04 10.70
N GLY A 125 14.77 5.23 10.09
CA GLY A 125 15.90 6.03 9.63
C GLY A 125 16.70 5.45 8.44
N GLY A 126 16.35 4.22 8.00
CA GLY A 126 17.04 3.52 6.91
C GLY A 126 16.50 3.86 5.52
N LYS A 127 17.04 3.18 4.52
CA LYS A 127 16.58 3.23 3.13
C LYS A 127 15.58 2.10 2.86
N ARG A 128 14.77 2.24 1.80
CA ARG A 128 13.98 1.13 1.24
C ARG A 128 14.94 0.10 0.66
N LEU A 129 14.83 -1.14 1.07
CA LEU A 129 15.71 -2.23 0.66
C LEU A 129 14.88 -3.42 0.16
N PRO A 130 15.34 -4.14 -0.87
CA PRO A 130 14.84 -5.48 -1.13
C PRO A 130 14.99 -6.38 0.10
N ALA A 131 14.11 -7.36 0.26
CA ALA A 131 14.12 -8.24 1.44
C ALA A 131 15.46 -8.91 1.70
N ALA A 132 16.16 -9.38 0.65
CA ALA A 132 17.49 -9.97 0.76
C ALA A 132 18.50 -9.05 1.45
N ASP A 133 18.47 -7.76 1.11
CA ASP A 133 19.38 -6.76 1.65
C ASP A 133 18.99 -6.36 3.08
N PHE A 134 17.68 -6.23 3.31
CA PHE A 134 17.13 -5.92 4.62
C PHE A 134 17.49 -6.99 5.66
N LEU A 135 17.31 -8.27 5.31
CA LEU A 135 17.55 -9.40 6.20
C LEU A 135 19.01 -9.56 6.65
N ARG A 136 19.98 -9.03 5.88
CA ARG A 136 21.41 -9.05 6.31
C ARG A 136 21.66 -8.21 7.56
N GLY A 137 20.93 -7.13 7.74
CA GLY A 137 21.07 -6.26 8.91
C GLY A 137 19.95 -6.42 9.94
N HIS A 138 18.81 -6.98 9.55
CA HIS A 138 17.60 -7.10 10.36
C HIS A 138 17.01 -8.51 10.18
N PRO A 139 17.58 -9.53 10.80
CA PRO A 139 17.10 -10.91 10.64
C PRO A 139 15.68 -11.07 11.19
N LEU A 140 14.84 -11.73 10.42
CA LEU A 140 13.46 -12.11 10.77
C LEU A 140 13.31 -13.63 10.61
N PRO A 141 13.83 -14.43 11.54
CA PRO A 141 13.80 -15.89 11.41
C PRO A 141 12.37 -16.42 11.42
N VAL A 142 12.19 -17.62 10.85
CA VAL A 142 10.92 -18.34 10.90
C VAL A 142 10.45 -18.48 12.35
N GLY A 143 9.16 -18.25 12.59
CA GLY A 143 8.56 -18.21 13.92
C GLY A 143 8.57 -16.83 14.59
N THR A 144 9.27 -15.82 14.03
CA THR A 144 9.15 -14.43 14.52
C THR A 144 7.70 -13.98 14.40
N ILE A 145 7.20 -13.28 15.43
CA ILE A 145 5.86 -12.69 15.42
C ILE A 145 5.98 -11.22 15.03
N LEU A 146 5.30 -10.85 13.97
CA LEU A 146 5.08 -9.46 13.55
C LEU A 146 3.69 -9.00 14.03
N THR A 147 3.59 -7.72 14.40
CA THR A 147 2.34 -7.09 14.86
C THR A 147 2.09 -5.75 14.20
#